data_1d360d15bda2182bf51790b6ca93ca71
#
_entry.id   1d360d15bda2182bf51790b6ca93ca71
#
_cell.length_a   1.000
_cell.length_b   1.000
_cell.length_c   1.000
_cell.angle_alpha   90.00
_cell.angle_beta   90.00
_cell.angle_gamma   90.00
#
_symmetry.space_group_name_H-M   'P 1'
#
loop_
_entity.id
_entity.type
_entity.pdbx_description
1 polymer ?
#
loop_
_entity_poly.entity_id
_entity_poly.type
_entity_poly.pdbx_seq_one_letter_code
_entity_poly.pdbx_strand_id
1 'polypeptide(L)'
;MDELLGASHLFGNLPQVQAKSIIKVVPPDILVQITENNLGDETDNPYVAPVIMEFFAEHFSANFVDTNDADLIIKANVNTRSLSDKPNVYGIYQVFGDVTISIGNGETGEQIFEKSFNKVQGSDFHSNKEAANQSLKKISEKIAENFLPELIDLIQGL
;
A
#
# COMPACT_ATOMS: atom_id res chain seq x y z
N MET A 1 -54.87 -47.20 -9.57
CA MET A 1 -53.45 -47.15 -9.15
C MET A 1 -52.60 -46.39 -10.16
N ASP A 2 -53.04 -45.23 -10.59
CA ASP A 2 -52.32 -44.42 -11.61
C ASP A 2 -52.63 -42.93 -11.47
N GLU A 3 -52.49 -42.39 -10.28
CA GLU A 3 -52.71 -40.94 -10.04
C GLU A 3 -51.49 -40.21 -9.52
N LEU A 4 -50.28 -40.74 -9.74
CA LEU A 4 -49.03 -40.05 -9.35
C LEU A 4 -48.27 -39.43 -10.51
N LEU A 5 -48.81 -39.43 -11.74
CA LEU A 5 -48.16 -38.86 -12.91
C LEU A 5 -48.58 -37.44 -13.26
N GLY A 6 -49.41 -36.80 -12.46
CA GLY A 6 -49.90 -35.43 -12.71
C GLY A 6 -49.05 -34.30 -12.16
N ALA A 7 -48.10 -34.59 -11.26
CA ALA A 7 -47.37 -33.52 -10.56
C ALA A 7 -46.15 -32.95 -11.34
N SER A 8 -45.66 -33.67 -12.36
CA SER A 8 -44.50 -33.20 -13.14
C SER A 8 -44.83 -32.03 -14.09
N HIS A 9 -46.10 -31.80 -14.39
CA HIS A 9 -46.52 -30.65 -15.24
C HIS A 9 -46.74 -29.36 -14.48
N LEU A 10 -46.77 -29.40 -13.14
CA LEU A 10 -46.97 -28.19 -12.33
C LEU A 10 -45.69 -27.40 -12.08
N PHE A 11 -44.52 -27.93 -12.37
CA PHE A 11 -43.25 -27.27 -12.23
C PHE A 11 -42.56 -26.94 -13.56
N GLY A 12 -43.29 -27.10 -14.67
CA GLY A 12 -42.81 -26.70 -15.99
C GLY A 12 -42.73 -25.16 -16.05
N ASN A 13 -41.53 -24.66 -16.27
CA ASN A 13 -41.23 -23.26 -16.55
C ASN A 13 -41.51 -22.24 -15.44
N LEU A 14 -40.86 -22.43 -14.30
CA LEU A 14 -40.57 -21.29 -13.45
C LEU A 14 -39.63 -20.36 -14.20
N PRO A 15 -39.99 -19.08 -14.43
CA PRO A 15 -39.07 -18.15 -15.08
C PRO A 15 -37.82 -18.04 -14.20
N GLN A 16 -36.68 -18.38 -14.79
CA GLN A 16 -35.39 -18.10 -14.15
C GLN A 16 -35.23 -16.57 -14.08
N VAL A 17 -35.52 -15.98 -12.97
CA VAL A 17 -35.25 -14.58 -12.72
C VAL A 17 -33.74 -14.44 -12.55
N GLN A 18 -33.05 -14.14 -13.62
CA GLN A 18 -31.65 -13.72 -13.57
C GLN A 18 -31.63 -12.26 -13.08
N ALA A 19 -31.43 -12.04 -11.80
CA ALA A 19 -31.14 -10.74 -11.27
C ALA A 19 -29.70 -10.39 -11.65
N LYS A 20 -29.49 -9.55 -12.66
CA LYS A 20 -28.21 -8.89 -12.94
C LYS A 20 -28.12 -7.69 -12.00
N SER A 21 -27.37 -7.81 -10.94
CA SER A 21 -26.93 -6.64 -10.18
C SER A 21 -25.67 -6.07 -10.81
N ILE A 22 -25.73 -4.84 -11.29
CA ILE A 22 -24.55 -4.09 -11.75
C ILE A 22 -23.99 -3.41 -10.50
N ILE A 23 -22.90 -3.95 -9.96
CA ILE A 23 -22.15 -3.28 -8.91
C ILE A 23 -21.27 -2.25 -9.59
N LYS A 24 -21.59 -0.96 -9.43
CA LYS A 24 -20.73 0.13 -9.84
C LYS A 24 -19.64 0.28 -8.79
N VAL A 25 -18.44 -0.18 -9.07
CA VAL A 25 -17.28 0.10 -8.25
C VAL A 25 -16.89 1.56 -8.48
N VAL A 26 -17.04 2.39 -7.46
CA VAL A 26 -16.56 3.78 -7.48
C VAL A 26 -15.10 3.76 -7.06
N PRO A 27 -14.18 4.37 -7.84
CA PRO A 27 -12.79 4.51 -7.43
C PRO A 27 -12.70 5.22 -6.08
N PRO A 28 -11.88 4.75 -5.14
CA PRO A 28 -11.72 5.40 -3.85
C PRO A 28 -10.96 6.72 -3.99
N ASP A 29 -11.35 7.70 -3.21
CA ASP A 29 -10.60 8.93 -2.99
C ASP A 29 -9.57 8.70 -1.87
N ILE A 30 -8.29 8.92 -2.15
CA ILE A 30 -7.19 8.61 -1.24
C ILE A 30 -6.38 9.87 -0.94
N LEU A 31 -6.23 10.15 0.34
CA LEU A 31 -5.29 11.16 0.85
C LEU A 31 -3.95 10.47 1.20
N VAL A 32 -2.88 10.92 0.57
CA VAL A 32 -1.53 10.40 0.78
C VAL A 32 -0.69 11.42 1.53
N GLN A 33 -0.22 11.06 2.73
CA GLN A 33 0.60 11.87 3.62
C GLN A 33 1.91 11.13 3.92
N ILE A 34 2.92 11.33 3.09
CA ILE A 34 4.20 10.65 3.21
C ILE A 34 5.30 11.67 3.47
N THR A 35 6.06 11.43 4.52
CA THR A 35 7.27 12.19 4.84
C THR A 35 8.47 11.27 4.66
N GLU A 36 9.42 11.68 3.80
CA GLU A 36 10.66 10.94 3.56
C GLU A 36 11.85 11.84 3.90
N ASN A 37 12.60 11.46 4.94
CA ASN A 37 13.79 12.17 5.38
C ASN A 37 15.05 11.37 5.06
N ASN A 38 15.96 12.00 4.36
CA ASN A 38 17.28 11.47 4.05
C ASN A 38 18.32 12.13 4.95
N LEU A 39 18.76 11.41 5.99
CA LEU A 39 19.74 11.88 6.99
C LEU A 39 19.32 13.18 7.70
N GLY A 40 18.01 13.34 7.94
CA GLY A 40 17.44 14.48 8.64
C GLY A 40 16.86 15.58 7.75
N ASP A 41 17.15 15.55 6.45
CA ASP A 41 16.60 16.48 5.49
C ASP A 41 15.46 15.82 4.69
N GLU A 42 14.38 16.54 4.44
CA GLU A 42 13.32 16.08 3.56
C GLU A 42 13.86 15.88 2.14
N THR A 43 13.52 14.76 1.53
CA THR A 43 14.04 14.43 0.19
C THR A 43 13.23 15.10 -0.91
N ASP A 44 13.91 15.74 -1.86
CA ASP A 44 13.29 16.31 -3.06
C ASP A 44 12.84 15.22 -4.06
N ASN A 45 13.39 14.02 -3.95
CA ASN A 45 13.10 12.88 -4.82
C ASN A 45 12.63 11.69 -4.00
N PRO A 46 11.32 11.61 -3.70
CA PRO A 46 10.76 10.54 -2.88
C PRO A 46 10.83 9.17 -3.59
N TYR A 47 11.09 8.11 -2.84
CA TYR A 47 11.12 6.73 -3.30
C TYR A 47 9.85 5.95 -2.95
N VAL A 48 9.24 6.24 -1.81
CA VAL A 48 8.12 5.50 -1.26
C VAL A 48 6.78 6.00 -1.79
N ALA A 49 6.60 7.31 -1.85
CA ALA A 49 5.34 7.91 -2.30
C ALA A 49 4.94 7.46 -3.71
N PRO A 50 5.82 7.48 -4.72
CA PRO A 50 5.47 7.04 -6.07
C PRO A 50 5.02 5.58 -6.12
N VAL A 51 5.69 4.69 -5.40
CA VAL A 51 5.37 3.24 -5.39
C VAL A 51 3.98 2.97 -4.82
N ILE A 52 3.63 3.66 -3.74
CA ILE A 52 2.30 3.54 -3.14
C ILE A 52 1.23 4.12 -4.07
N MET A 53 1.45 5.31 -4.62
CA MET A 53 0.47 5.94 -5.51
C MET A 53 0.24 5.14 -6.79
N GLU A 54 1.31 4.64 -7.42
CA GLU A 54 1.22 3.80 -8.61
C GLU A 54 0.39 2.53 -8.34
N PHE A 55 0.66 1.86 -7.23
CA PHE A 55 -0.10 0.68 -6.83
C PHE A 55 -1.60 0.94 -6.69
N PHE A 56 -2.00 1.98 -5.98
CA PHE A 56 -3.41 2.29 -5.80
C PHE A 56 -4.10 2.79 -7.10
N ALA A 57 -3.35 3.49 -7.95
CA ALA A 57 -3.86 3.88 -9.27
C ALA A 57 -4.11 2.65 -10.16
N GLU A 58 -3.17 1.70 -10.20
CA GLU A 58 -3.26 0.52 -11.06
C GLU A 58 -4.31 -0.49 -10.59
N HIS A 59 -4.34 -0.79 -9.28
CA HIS A 59 -5.18 -1.85 -8.74
C HIS A 59 -6.60 -1.41 -8.37
N PHE A 60 -6.77 -0.14 -8.01
CA PHE A 60 -8.05 0.38 -7.51
C PHE A 60 -8.59 1.55 -8.33
N SER A 61 -7.86 1.99 -9.36
CA SER A 61 -8.19 3.20 -10.14
C SER A 61 -8.41 4.42 -9.23
N ALA A 62 -7.68 4.50 -8.13
CA ALA A 62 -7.86 5.48 -7.08
C ALA A 62 -7.64 6.92 -7.56
N ASN A 63 -8.43 7.84 -7.02
CA ASN A 63 -8.21 9.28 -7.15
C ASN A 63 -7.40 9.76 -5.95
N PHE A 64 -6.40 10.61 -6.19
CA PHE A 64 -5.64 11.22 -5.09
C PHE A 64 -6.16 12.61 -4.80
N VAL A 65 -6.49 12.88 -3.55
CA VAL A 65 -7.10 14.12 -3.08
C VAL A 65 -6.26 14.77 -1.98
N ASP A 66 -6.38 16.09 -1.86
CA ASP A 66 -5.66 16.88 -0.84
C ASP A 66 -6.56 17.27 0.34
N THR A 67 -7.75 16.68 0.44
CA THR A 67 -8.74 16.99 1.46
C THR A 67 -8.95 15.83 2.42
N ASN A 68 -9.44 16.15 3.64
CA ASN A 68 -9.74 15.14 4.64
C ASN A 68 -11.05 14.37 4.35
N ASP A 69 -11.74 14.66 3.27
CA ASP A 69 -12.96 13.95 2.84
C ASP A 69 -12.63 12.67 2.03
N ALA A 70 -11.40 12.20 2.12
CA ALA A 70 -10.95 10.98 1.47
C ALA A 70 -11.60 9.73 2.09
N ASP A 71 -11.80 8.70 1.28
CA ASP A 71 -12.27 7.38 1.77
C ASP A 71 -11.17 6.67 2.59
N LEU A 72 -9.92 6.83 2.15
CA LEU A 72 -8.75 6.25 2.81
C LEU A 72 -7.67 7.32 3.04
N ILE A 73 -6.98 7.20 4.15
CA ILE A 73 -5.81 8.02 4.46
C ILE A 73 -4.59 7.11 4.59
N ILE A 74 -3.59 7.34 3.74
CA ILE A 74 -2.32 6.63 3.79
C ILE A 74 -1.29 7.55 4.39
N LYS A 75 -0.70 7.15 5.51
CA LYS A 75 0.40 7.87 6.16
C LYS A 75 1.64 7.02 6.15
N ALA A 76 2.77 7.61 5.79
CA ALA A 76 4.06 6.97 5.94
C ALA A 76 5.10 7.95 6.48
N ASN A 77 5.96 7.43 7.35
CA ASN A 77 7.11 8.16 7.86
C ASN A 77 8.35 7.34 7.57
N VAL A 78 9.23 7.89 6.75
CA VAL A 78 10.46 7.24 6.31
C VAL A 78 11.65 8.08 6.77
N ASN A 79 12.57 7.47 7.48
CA ASN A 79 13.74 8.16 7.99
C ASN A 79 14.98 7.31 7.76
N THR A 80 16.07 7.94 7.38
CA THR A 80 17.38 7.31 7.32
C THR A 80 18.33 7.91 8.35
N ARG A 81 19.24 7.07 8.86
CA ARG A 81 20.27 7.48 9.79
C ARG A 81 21.60 6.81 9.45
N SER A 82 22.68 7.57 9.48
CA SER A 82 24.02 7.03 9.31
C SER A 82 24.49 6.28 10.56
N LEU A 83 25.26 5.24 10.33
CA LEU A 83 25.94 4.55 11.42
C LEU A 83 27.16 5.35 11.93
N SER A 84 27.83 6.06 11.02
CA SER A 84 28.99 6.90 11.28
C SER A 84 29.14 7.94 10.17
N ASP A 85 29.78 9.05 10.50
CA ASP A 85 30.14 10.09 9.51
C ASP A 85 31.31 9.67 8.60
N LYS A 86 32.02 8.61 8.99
CA LYS A 86 33.16 8.08 8.25
C LYS A 86 32.87 6.67 7.73
N PRO A 87 33.47 6.28 6.59
CA PRO A 87 33.36 4.93 6.09
C PRO A 87 34.02 3.94 7.07
N ASN A 88 33.60 2.69 7.01
CA ASN A 88 34.21 1.60 7.76
C ASN A 88 35.62 1.26 7.22
N VAL A 89 36.28 0.26 7.81
CA VAL A 89 37.63 -0.18 7.44
C VAL A 89 37.78 -0.65 5.98
N TYR A 90 36.66 -0.90 5.31
CA TYR A 90 36.60 -1.27 3.89
C TYR A 90 36.24 -0.11 2.99
N GLY A 91 36.17 1.11 3.50
CA GLY A 91 35.80 2.30 2.73
C GLY A 91 34.31 2.41 2.46
N ILE A 92 33.44 1.70 3.19
CA ILE A 92 32.00 1.63 2.94
C ILE A 92 31.26 2.50 3.97
N TYR A 93 30.42 3.43 3.49
CA TYR A 93 29.43 4.13 4.26
C TYR A 93 28.21 3.24 4.47
N GLN A 94 27.64 3.25 5.68
CA GLN A 94 26.49 2.44 6.04
C GLN A 94 25.40 3.29 6.67
N VAL A 95 24.19 3.13 6.14
CA VAL A 95 22.99 3.85 6.60
C VAL A 95 21.88 2.85 6.83
N PHE A 96 21.09 3.09 7.85
CA PHE A 96 19.86 2.36 8.11
C PHE A 96 18.65 3.24 7.86
N GLY A 97 17.67 2.68 7.17
CA GLY A 97 16.36 3.28 6.99
C GLY A 97 15.29 2.55 7.77
N ASP A 98 14.35 3.30 8.28
CA ASP A 98 13.17 2.81 8.97
C ASP A 98 11.94 3.44 8.31
N VAL A 99 10.86 2.66 8.16
CA VAL A 99 9.58 3.14 7.66
C VAL A 99 8.43 2.57 8.48
N THR A 100 7.45 3.39 8.76
CA THR A 100 6.14 2.98 9.27
C THR A 100 5.09 3.49 8.32
N ILE A 101 4.22 2.59 7.86
CA ILE A 101 3.10 2.89 6.97
C ILE A 101 1.82 2.51 7.68
N SER A 102 0.85 3.41 7.69
CA SER A 102 -0.49 3.14 8.20
C SER A 102 -1.55 3.54 7.18
N ILE A 103 -2.63 2.78 7.16
CA ILE A 103 -3.82 3.04 6.38
C ILE A 103 -4.99 3.18 7.35
N GLY A 104 -5.72 4.27 7.22
CA GLY A 104 -6.88 4.56 8.02
C GLY A 104 -8.11 4.82 7.16
N ASN A 105 -9.28 4.63 7.77
CA ASN A 105 -10.55 5.05 7.20
C ASN A 105 -10.64 6.58 7.28
N GLY A 106 -10.94 7.22 6.15
CA GLY A 106 -11.00 8.68 6.08
C GLY A 106 -12.20 9.29 6.84
N GLU A 107 -13.33 8.58 6.87
CA GLU A 107 -14.53 9.05 7.55
C GLU A 107 -14.45 8.90 9.07
N THR A 108 -13.98 7.74 9.56
CA THR A 108 -13.96 7.42 10.99
C THR A 108 -12.63 7.74 11.66
N GLY A 109 -11.55 7.88 10.90
CA GLY A 109 -10.19 8.02 11.40
C GLY A 109 -9.63 6.72 12.00
N GLU A 110 -10.35 5.61 11.91
CA GLU A 110 -9.92 4.33 12.44
C GLU A 110 -8.76 3.75 11.61
N GLN A 111 -7.71 3.28 12.30
CA GLN A 111 -6.60 2.62 11.64
C GLN A 111 -7.01 1.22 11.19
N ILE A 112 -6.91 0.97 9.89
CA ILE A 112 -7.25 -0.31 9.27
C ILE A 112 -6.04 -1.25 9.26
N PHE A 113 -4.87 -0.71 8.93
CA PHE A 113 -3.66 -1.49 8.77
C PHE A 113 -2.41 -0.67 9.10
N GLU A 114 -1.38 -1.32 9.66
CA GLU A 114 -0.08 -0.72 9.90
C GLU A 114 1.03 -1.75 9.70
N LYS A 115 2.14 -1.31 9.11
CA LYS A 115 3.34 -2.12 8.96
C LYS A 115 4.59 -1.27 9.06
N SER A 116 5.62 -1.83 9.69
CA SER A 116 6.93 -1.19 9.79
C SER A 116 8.03 -2.08 9.24
N PHE A 117 8.98 -1.47 8.55
CA PHE A 117 10.26 -2.09 8.20
C PHE A 117 11.37 -1.28 8.87
N ASN A 118 12.19 -1.96 9.66
CA ASN A 118 13.23 -1.31 10.42
C ASN A 118 14.60 -1.81 10.01
N LYS A 119 15.62 -0.96 10.15
CA LYS A 119 17.02 -1.27 9.89
C LYS A 119 17.28 -1.79 8.48
N VAL A 120 16.60 -1.20 7.49
CA VAL A 120 16.87 -1.49 6.08
C VAL A 120 18.20 -0.87 5.71
N GLN A 121 19.21 -1.71 5.49
CA GLN A 121 20.56 -1.24 5.28
C GLN A 121 20.81 -0.81 3.83
N GLY A 122 21.29 0.42 3.68
CA GLY A 122 21.94 0.93 2.47
C GLY A 122 23.44 1.03 2.69
N SER A 123 24.21 0.86 1.63
CA SER A 123 25.67 0.91 1.67
C SER A 123 26.20 1.50 0.39
N ASP A 124 27.23 2.36 0.48
CA ASP A 124 27.87 3.00 -0.66
C ASP A 124 29.35 3.32 -0.36
N PHE A 125 30.15 3.43 -1.41
CA PHE A 125 31.58 3.77 -1.27
C PHE A 125 31.88 5.27 -1.31
N HIS A 126 30.90 6.11 -1.72
CA HIS A 126 31.13 7.53 -1.96
C HIS A 126 30.71 8.39 -0.77
N SER A 127 29.51 8.15 -0.21
CA SER A 127 28.97 8.99 0.86
C SER A 127 27.83 8.34 1.64
N ASN A 128 27.55 8.89 2.83
CA ASN A 128 26.36 8.57 3.59
C ASN A 128 25.07 8.90 2.82
N LYS A 129 25.08 9.97 2.00
CA LYS A 129 23.92 10.36 1.21
C LYS A 129 23.55 9.30 0.18
N GLU A 130 24.54 8.78 -0.54
CA GLU A 130 24.29 7.69 -1.51
C GLU A 130 23.92 6.38 -0.82
N ALA A 131 24.54 6.07 0.32
CA ALA A 131 24.12 4.93 1.14
C ALA A 131 22.67 5.06 1.63
N ALA A 132 22.24 6.27 2.00
CA ALA A 132 20.86 6.55 2.39
C ALA A 132 19.89 6.41 1.20
N ASN A 133 20.25 6.88 0.01
CA ASN A 133 19.46 6.67 -1.19
C ASN A 133 19.28 5.16 -1.49
N GLN A 134 20.31 4.35 -1.30
CA GLN A 134 20.21 2.89 -1.43
C GLN A 134 19.29 2.27 -0.38
N SER A 135 19.29 2.79 0.85
CA SER A 135 18.36 2.36 1.89
C SER A 135 16.92 2.68 1.53
N LEU A 136 16.63 3.92 1.09
CA LEU A 136 15.30 4.36 0.66
C LEU A 136 14.78 3.54 -0.51
N LYS A 137 15.63 3.25 -1.49
CA LYS A 137 15.29 2.39 -2.62
C LYS A 137 14.90 0.98 -2.16
N LYS A 138 15.68 0.37 -1.27
CA LYS A 138 15.34 -0.95 -0.71
C LYS A 138 14.08 -0.93 0.14
N ILE A 139 13.77 0.16 0.81
CA ILE A 139 12.50 0.35 1.52
C ILE A 139 11.34 0.32 0.52
N SER A 140 11.43 1.08 -0.58
CA SER A 140 10.39 1.09 -1.60
C SER A 140 10.18 -0.29 -2.25
N GLU A 141 11.25 -1.03 -2.51
CA GLU A 141 11.21 -2.42 -2.99
C GLU A 141 10.49 -3.35 -1.98
N LYS A 142 10.84 -3.25 -0.67
CA LYS A 142 10.17 -4.04 0.38
C LYS A 142 8.69 -3.71 0.53
N ILE A 143 8.32 -2.45 0.34
CA ILE A 143 6.92 -2.03 0.33
C ILE A 143 6.19 -2.70 -0.83
N ALA A 144 6.74 -2.63 -2.04
CA ALA A 144 6.15 -3.23 -3.23
C ALA A 144 6.01 -4.76 -3.11
N GLU A 145 7.01 -5.43 -2.54
CA GLU A 145 7.07 -6.90 -2.49
C GLU A 145 6.32 -7.51 -1.30
N ASN A 146 6.25 -6.81 -0.17
CA ASN A 146 5.74 -7.41 1.07
C ASN A 146 4.53 -6.68 1.67
N PHE A 147 4.44 -5.35 1.53
CA PHE A 147 3.33 -4.59 2.12
C PHE A 147 2.12 -4.56 1.18
N LEU A 148 2.33 -4.19 -0.07
CA LEU A 148 1.24 -3.99 -1.02
C LEU A 148 0.49 -5.28 -1.38
N PRO A 149 1.13 -6.46 -1.54
CA PRO A 149 0.42 -7.71 -1.73
C PRO A 149 -0.44 -8.11 -0.53
N GLU A 150 0.08 -7.96 0.70
CA GLU A 150 -0.72 -8.22 1.93
C GLU A 150 -1.95 -7.33 2.00
N LEU A 151 -1.83 -6.09 1.53
CA LEU A 151 -2.95 -5.15 1.51
C LEU A 151 -4.05 -5.58 0.54
N ILE A 152 -3.68 -6.12 -0.65
CA ILE A 152 -4.67 -6.68 -1.58
C ILE A 152 -5.44 -7.81 -0.91
N ASP A 153 -4.73 -8.75 -0.28
CA ASP A 153 -5.36 -9.89 0.40
C ASP A 153 -6.31 -9.43 1.52
N LEU A 154 -5.93 -8.39 2.25
CA LEU A 154 -6.77 -7.80 3.29
C LEU A 154 -8.04 -7.17 2.71
N ILE A 155 -7.93 -6.38 1.65
CA ILE A 155 -9.07 -5.70 1.02
C ILE A 155 -9.99 -6.70 0.32
N GLN A 156 -9.46 -7.74 -0.31
CA GLN A 156 -10.25 -8.78 -0.99
C GLN A 156 -10.90 -9.76 -0.01
N GLY A 157 -10.39 -9.86 1.20
CA GLY A 157 -10.95 -10.69 2.28
C GLY A 157 -12.05 -10.01 3.09
N LEU A 158 -12.30 -8.72 2.84
CA LEU A 158 -13.39 -7.93 3.43
C LEU A 158 -14.64 -7.99 2.55
#